data_f262bf3242a2011dd4c59e7b277b9c90
#
_entry.id   f262bf3242a2011dd4c59e7b277b9c90
#
_cell.length_a   1.000
_cell.length_b   1.000
_cell.length_c   1.000
_cell.angle_alpha   90.00
_cell.angle_beta   90.00
_cell.angle_gamma   90.00
#
_symmetry.space_group_name_H-M   'P 1'
#
loop_
_entity.id
_entity.type
_entity.pdbx_description
1 polymer ?
#
loop_
_entity_poly.entity_id
_entity_poly.type
_entity_poly.pdbx_seq_one_letter_code
_entity_poly.pdbx_strand_id
1 'polypeptide(L)'
;LLILVLVPGIGSEVNGSTRWIRVAGIINVQVSDPARLCIMIYVAGYLVRRNKQLREGFVGFLRPMIVLGMASLLLLMETDFGATAVLLATVLSMLLVAGARIRDFVLFLIATSSALAILLQFFPYAMRRFTGFLNPWDKDVVFDSGYQLTQSLIAIGRGEWFGVGLGNSIQKLFYLPEAHTDFIFAVFSEEFGLLGSIALIVLFFLLIWRIFRLAIRSAKADRFFEAYLCIGAGTWIALQVLINLGVSMGALPTKGLTLPLISYGRSSIIMTIVTLSILLR
;
A
#
# COMPACT_ATOMS: atom_id res chain seq x y z
N LEU A 1 -17.69 -6.49 4.28
CA LEU A 1 -17.27 -5.89 2.99
C LEU A 1 -16.38 -6.86 2.21
N LEU A 2 -15.24 -7.30 2.74
CA LEU A 2 -14.32 -8.23 2.05
C LEU A 2 -14.99 -9.53 1.58
N ILE A 3 -15.89 -10.11 2.38
CA ILE A 3 -16.65 -11.31 1.99
C ILE A 3 -17.62 -11.03 0.84
N LEU A 4 -18.21 -9.82 0.78
CA LEU A 4 -19.16 -9.45 -0.26
C LEU A 4 -18.57 -9.43 -1.67
N VAL A 5 -17.30 -9.06 -1.79
CA VAL A 5 -16.58 -9.06 -3.08
C VAL A 5 -16.42 -10.48 -3.64
N LEU A 6 -16.26 -11.46 -2.75
CA LEU A 6 -16.08 -12.87 -3.15
C LEU A 6 -17.40 -13.56 -3.55
N VAL A 7 -18.55 -12.91 -3.32
CA VAL A 7 -19.86 -13.47 -3.71
C VAL A 7 -20.07 -13.27 -5.21
N PRO A 8 -20.34 -14.35 -5.97
CA PRO A 8 -20.63 -14.26 -7.40
C PRO A 8 -21.80 -13.32 -7.68
N GLY A 9 -21.61 -12.38 -8.61
CA GLY A 9 -22.65 -11.40 -8.99
C GLY A 9 -22.59 -10.06 -8.26
N ILE A 10 -21.82 -9.91 -7.15
CA ILE A 10 -21.62 -8.65 -6.43
C ILE A 10 -20.24 -8.07 -6.77
N GLY A 11 -19.21 -8.91 -6.77
CA GLY A 11 -17.86 -8.51 -7.17
C GLY A 11 -17.76 -8.31 -8.68
N SER A 12 -17.08 -7.23 -9.10
CA SER A 12 -16.72 -7.03 -10.50
C SER A 12 -15.27 -7.43 -10.73
N GLU A 13 -15.06 -8.26 -11.75
CA GLU A 13 -13.75 -8.68 -12.19
C GLU A 13 -13.13 -7.61 -13.10
N VAL A 14 -11.92 -7.17 -12.73
CA VAL A 14 -11.11 -6.23 -13.51
C VAL A 14 -9.68 -6.78 -13.57
N ASN A 15 -9.14 -6.94 -14.77
CA ASN A 15 -7.79 -7.47 -15.00
C ASN A 15 -7.53 -8.83 -14.32
N GLY A 16 -8.53 -9.74 -14.35
CA GLY A 16 -8.40 -11.10 -13.78
C GLY A 16 -8.47 -11.17 -12.24
N SER A 17 -8.95 -10.12 -11.59
CA SER A 17 -9.11 -10.06 -10.12
C SER A 17 -10.45 -9.46 -9.72
N THR A 18 -11.14 -10.11 -8.77
CA THR A 18 -12.40 -9.64 -8.20
C THR A 18 -12.12 -8.83 -6.94
N ARG A 19 -11.85 -7.52 -7.09
CA ARG A 19 -11.47 -6.61 -5.98
C ARG A 19 -12.43 -5.43 -5.81
N TRP A 20 -13.35 -5.27 -6.75
CA TRP A 20 -14.19 -4.10 -6.87
C TRP A 20 -15.65 -4.43 -6.62
N ILE A 21 -16.35 -3.55 -5.90
CA ILE A 21 -17.81 -3.55 -5.85
C ILE A 21 -18.30 -2.33 -6.61
N ARG A 22 -19.21 -2.57 -7.55
CA ARG A 22 -19.86 -1.50 -8.29
C ARG A 22 -21.05 -0.97 -7.50
N VAL A 23 -20.92 0.21 -6.91
CA VAL A 23 -21.97 0.87 -6.15
C VAL A 23 -22.80 1.75 -7.08
N ALA A 24 -24.12 1.51 -7.09
CA ALA A 24 -25.10 2.24 -7.93
C ALA A 24 -24.76 2.27 -9.44
N GLY A 25 -23.94 1.34 -9.94
CA GLY A 25 -23.54 1.30 -11.34
C GLY A 25 -22.55 2.40 -11.79
N ILE A 26 -22.17 3.34 -10.90
CA ILE A 26 -21.41 4.55 -11.24
C ILE A 26 -20.00 4.52 -10.66
N ILE A 27 -19.82 3.99 -9.44
CA ILE A 27 -18.56 4.05 -8.71
C ILE A 27 -18.06 2.64 -8.43
N ASN A 28 -16.85 2.34 -8.89
CA ASN A 28 -16.14 1.13 -8.49
C ASN A 28 -15.38 1.43 -7.20
N VAL A 29 -15.75 0.75 -6.11
CA VAL A 29 -15.09 0.86 -4.80
C VAL A 29 -14.20 -0.35 -4.60
N GLN A 30 -12.91 -0.14 -4.39
CA GLN A 30 -12.00 -1.20 -3.99
C GLN A 30 -12.19 -1.48 -2.50
N VAL A 31 -12.59 -2.68 -2.16
CA VAL A 31 -13.05 -3.02 -0.80
C VAL A 31 -11.91 -3.02 0.21
N SER A 32 -10.68 -3.25 -0.23
CA SER A 32 -9.50 -3.20 0.62
C SER A 32 -9.27 -1.84 1.27
N ASP A 33 -9.65 -0.72 0.62
CA ASP A 33 -9.42 0.63 1.15
C ASP A 33 -10.28 0.93 2.39
N PRO A 34 -11.64 0.81 2.36
CA PRO A 34 -12.45 1.00 3.56
C PRO A 34 -12.20 -0.08 4.62
N ALA A 35 -11.91 -1.32 4.23
CA ALA A 35 -11.58 -2.37 5.17
C ALA A 35 -10.32 -2.04 5.99
N ARG A 36 -9.30 -1.48 5.35
CA ARG A 36 -8.07 -1.02 6.01
C ARG A 36 -8.33 0.04 7.06
N LEU A 37 -9.13 1.05 6.73
CA LEU A 37 -9.51 2.10 7.69
C LEU A 37 -10.28 1.51 8.89
N CYS A 38 -11.26 0.64 8.65
CA CYS A 38 -12.00 -0.04 9.71
C CYS A 38 -11.08 -0.86 10.63
N ILE A 39 -10.13 -1.58 10.07
CA ILE A 39 -9.16 -2.38 10.84
C ILE A 39 -8.24 -1.47 11.66
N MET A 40 -7.76 -0.35 11.10
CA MET A 40 -6.94 0.62 11.86
C MET A 40 -7.72 1.19 13.05
N ILE A 41 -8.99 1.58 12.87
CA ILE A 41 -9.87 2.07 13.93
C ILE A 41 -10.07 0.99 15.02
N TYR A 42 -10.36 -0.25 14.61
CA TYR A 42 -10.51 -1.38 15.51
C TYR A 42 -9.25 -1.61 16.34
N VAL A 43 -8.07 -1.66 15.68
CA VAL A 43 -6.78 -1.88 16.33
C VAL A 43 -6.46 -0.73 17.28
N ALA A 44 -6.63 0.54 16.89
CA ALA A 44 -6.43 1.69 17.76
C ALA A 44 -7.28 1.60 19.03
N GLY A 45 -8.58 1.26 18.88
CA GLY A 45 -9.47 1.02 20.02
C GLY A 45 -9.09 -0.19 20.89
N TYR A 46 -8.57 -1.26 20.27
CA TYR A 46 -8.06 -2.42 21.00
C TYR A 46 -6.82 -2.04 21.85
N LEU A 47 -5.88 -1.32 21.25
CA LEU A 47 -4.63 -0.91 21.89
C LEU A 47 -4.88 -0.03 23.13
N VAL A 48 -5.88 0.85 23.07
CA VAL A 48 -6.27 1.66 24.23
C VAL A 48 -6.87 0.81 25.33
N ARG A 49 -7.83 -0.07 24.98
CA ARG A 49 -8.59 -0.85 25.97
C ARG A 49 -7.79 -2.00 26.58
N ARG A 50 -6.83 -2.57 25.86
CA ARG A 50 -6.13 -3.81 26.20
C ARG A 50 -4.60 -3.69 26.19
N ASN A 51 -4.07 -2.46 26.37
CA ASN A 51 -2.62 -2.20 26.35
C ASN A 51 -1.85 -3.08 27.35
N LYS A 52 -2.38 -3.23 28.58
CA LYS A 52 -1.76 -4.07 29.61
C LYS A 52 -1.65 -5.52 29.15
N GLN A 53 -2.71 -6.09 28.57
CA GLN A 53 -2.71 -7.47 28.08
C GLN A 53 -1.75 -7.68 26.91
N LEU A 54 -1.58 -6.65 26.05
CA LEU A 54 -0.62 -6.68 24.95
C LEU A 54 0.83 -6.77 25.46
N ARG A 55 1.13 -6.04 26.53
CA ARG A 55 2.49 -6.00 27.11
C ARG A 55 2.82 -7.21 27.95
N GLU A 56 1.86 -7.81 28.59
CA GLU A 56 2.06 -8.90 29.58
C GLU A 56 1.96 -10.30 28.96
N GLY A 57 1.26 -10.49 27.84
CA GLY A 57 0.98 -11.83 27.33
C GLY A 57 0.85 -11.98 25.83
N PHE A 58 1.23 -13.16 25.33
CA PHE A 58 1.07 -13.55 23.93
C PHE A 58 -0.40 -13.49 23.48
N VAL A 59 -1.35 -13.78 24.35
CA VAL A 59 -2.79 -13.74 24.04
C VAL A 59 -3.23 -12.32 23.66
N GLY A 60 -2.65 -11.29 24.31
CA GLY A 60 -2.92 -9.89 23.97
C GLY A 60 -2.44 -9.52 22.57
N PHE A 61 -1.35 -10.11 22.11
CA PHE A 61 -0.84 -9.96 20.73
C PHE A 61 -1.69 -10.77 19.74
N LEU A 62 -2.07 -11.99 20.08
CA LEU A 62 -2.76 -12.91 19.18
C LEU A 62 -4.17 -12.43 18.77
N ARG A 63 -4.92 -11.80 19.68
CA ARG A 63 -6.29 -11.34 19.39
C ARG A 63 -6.40 -10.41 18.17
N PRO A 64 -5.67 -9.28 18.08
CA PRO A 64 -5.71 -8.44 16.87
C PRO A 64 -5.12 -9.18 15.67
N MET A 65 -4.19 -10.13 15.87
CA MET A 65 -3.62 -10.93 14.80
C MET A 65 -4.62 -11.90 14.17
N ILE A 66 -5.59 -12.42 14.91
CA ILE A 66 -6.67 -13.25 14.36
C ILE A 66 -7.51 -12.42 13.38
N VAL A 67 -7.93 -11.21 13.78
CA VAL A 67 -8.71 -10.32 12.91
C VAL A 67 -7.91 -9.92 11.67
N LEU A 68 -6.64 -9.58 11.87
CA LEU A 68 -5.72 -9.24 10.79
C LEU A 68 -5.48 -10.43 9.85
N GLY A 69 -5.31 -11.64 10.40
CA GLY A 69 -5.13 -12.86 9.64
C GLY A 69 -6.35 -13.20 8.78
N MET A 70 -7.56 -13.08 9.34
CA MET A 70 -8.80 -13.26 8.59
C MET A 70 -8.93 -12.25 7.44
N ALA A 71 -8.65 -10.96 7.71
CA ALA A 71 -8.70 -9.92 6.69
C ALA A 71 -7.62 -10.15 5.61
N SER A 72 -6.40 -10.52 6.03
CA SER A 72 -5.30 -10.83 5.10
C SER A 72 -5.62 -12.05 4.23
N LEU A 73 -6.24 -13.09 4.80
CA LEU A 73 -6.66 -14.27 4.04
C LEU A 73 -7.69 -13.90 2.96
N LEU A 74 -8.70 -13.08 3.31
CA LEU A 74 -9.70 -12.61 2.34
C LEU A 74 -9.06 -11.78 1.23
N LEU A 75 -8.14 -10.86 1.56
CA LEU A 75 -7.39 -10.07 0.56
C LEU A 75 -6.49 -10.94 -0.34
N LEU A 76 -5.91 -12.01 0.19
CA LEU A 76 -5.14 -12.97 -0.59
C LEU A 76 -6.04 -13.77 -1.55
N MET A 77 -7.26 -14.11 -1.14
CA MET A 77 -8.26 -14.72 -2.04
C MET A 77 -8.67 -13.77 -3.17
N GLU A 78 -8.65 -12.45 -2.94
CA GLU A 78 -8.81 -11.41 -3.97
C GLU A 78 -7.54 -11.21 -4.82
N THR A 79 -6.46 -12.00 -4.58
CA THR A 79 -5.13 -11.86 -5.18
C THR A 79 -4.42 -10.53 -4.92
N ASP A 80 -4.86 -9.76 -3.89
CA ASP A 80 -4.32 -8.46 -3.54
C ASP A 80 -3.15 -8.54 -2.53
N PHE A 81 -2.02 -9.04 -3.00
CA PHE A 81 -0.80 -9.16 -2.18
C PHE A 81 -0.27 -7.80 -1.69
N GLY A 82 -0.45 -6.74 -2.51
CA GLY A 82 0.01 -5.40 -2.17
C GLY A 82 -0.75 -4.81 -0.99
N ALA A 83 -2.09 -4.82 -1.04
CA ALA A 83 -2.93 -4.34 0.05
C ALA A 83 -2.72 -5.17 1.32
N THR A 84 -2.54 -6.49 1.19
CA THR A 84 -2.25 -7.38 2.32
C THR A 84 -0.95 -7.00 3.02
N ALA A 85 0.15 -6.81 2.26
CA ALA A 85 1.45 -6.44 2.82
C ALA A 85 1.39 -5.08 3.55
N VAL A 86 0.74 -4.09 2.94
CA VAL A 86 0.58 -2.75 3.54
C VAL A 86 -0.30 -2.83 4.80
N LEU A 87 -1.39 -3.60 4.79
CA LEU A 87 -2.26 -3.79 5.96
C LEU A 87 -1.51 -4.45 7.11
N LEU A 88 -0.79 -5.55 6.83
CA LEU A 88 0.04 -6.25 7.82
C LEU A 88 1.07 -5.30 8.43
N ALA A 89 1.87 -4.62 7.62
CA ALA A 89 2.90 -3.71 8.08
C ALA A 89 2.32 -2.53 8.90
N THR A 90 1.16 -1.99 8.48
CA THR A 90 0.47 -0.92 9.21
C THR A 90 0.04 -1.38 10.61
N VAL A 91 -0.64 -2.52 10.72
CA VAL A 91 -1.11 -3.02 12.02
C VAL A 91 0.06 -3.43 12.91
N LEU A 92 1.08 -4.07 12.34
CA LEU A 92 2.29 -4.44 13.08
C LEU A 92 3.03 -3.21 13.63
N SER A 93 3.13 -2.11 12.87
CA SER A 93 3.71 -0.87 13.36
C SER A 93 2.92 -0.27 14.54
N MET A 94 1.58 -0.30 14.47
CA MET A 94 0.73 0.16 15.58
C MET A 94 0.96 -0.68 16.85
N LEU A 95 1.05 -2.00 16.73
CA LEU A 95 1.31 -2.90 17.85
C LEU A 95 2.71 -2.70 18.46
N LEU A 96 3.73 -2.49 17.64
CA LEU A 96 5.10 -2.21 18.11
C LEU A 96 5.14 -0.93 18.94
N VAL A 97 4.56 0.15 18.42
CA VAL A 97 4.54 1.44 19.13
C VAL A 97 3.70 1.37 20.42
N ALA A 98 2.66 0.52 20.46
CA ALA A 98 1.88 0.27 21.67
C ALA A 98 2.64 -0.54 22.74
N GLY A 99 3.82 -1.08 22.40
CA GLY A 99 4.67 -1.83 23.32
C GLY A 99 4.44 -3.34 23.29
N ALA A 100 4.05 -3.90 22.15
CA ALA A 100 4.04 -5.34 21.93
C ALA A 100 5.45 -5.93 22.13
N ARG A 101 5.52 -7.15 22.64
CA ARG A 101 6.80 -7.83 22.89
C ARG A 101 7.52 -8.08 21.56
N ILE A 102 8.75 -7.63 21.42
CA ILE A 102 9.57 -7.81 20.22
C ILE A 102 9.68 -9.29 19.84
N ARG A 103 9.76 -10.18 20.80
CA ARG A 103 9.78 -11.63 20.58
C ARG A 103 8.55 -12.12 19.82
N ASP A 104 7.35 -11.69 20.21
CA ASP A 104 6.09 -12.13 19.62
C ASP A 104 5.94 -11.57 18.20
N PHE A 105 6.43 -10.35 17.99
CA PHE A 105 6.54 -9.72 16.69
C PHE A 105 7.51 -10.47 15.75
N VAL A 106 8.70 -10.81 16.22
CA VAL A 106 9.71 -11.56 15.42
C VAL A 106 9.19 -12.94 15.07
N LEU A 107 8.57 -13.66 16.01
CA LEU A 107 7.94 -14.96 15.74
C LEU A 107 6.86 -14.86 14.67
N PHE A 108 6.03 -13.83 14.72
CA PHE A 108 5.02 -13.59 13.70
C PHE A 108 5.63 -13.29 12.34
N LEU A 109 6.68 -12.45 12.28
CA LEU A 109 7.39 -12.16 11.02
C LEU A 109 8.01 -13.43 10.42
N ILE A 110 8.65 -14.26 11.23
CA ILE A 110 9.23 -15.53 10.76
C ILE A 110 8.11 -16.44 10.21
N ALA A 111 7.01 -16.58 10.95
CA ALA A 111 5.90 -17.42 10.53
C ALA A 111 5.26 -16.93 9.22
N THR A 112 5.02 -15.62 9.09
CA THR A 112 4.43 -15.04 7.86
C THR A 112 5.39 -15.09 6.68
N SER A 113 6.68 -14.83 6.88
CA SER A 113 7.70 -14.94 5.84
C SER A 113 7.88 -16.38 5.35
N SER A 114 7.86 -17.34 6.28
CA SER A 114 7.94 -18.78 5.94
C SER A 114 6.70 -19.21 5.16
N ALA A 115 5.51 -18.82 5.60
CA ALA A 115 4.27 -19.09 4.89
C ALA A 115 4.26 -18.48 3.48
N LEU A 116 4.74 -17.23 3.34
CA LEU A 116 4.86 -16.58 2.04
C LEU A 116 5.86 -17.29 1.13
N ALA A 117 7.01 -17.70 1.65
CA ALA A 117 8.02 -18.43 0.89
C ALA A 117 7.47 -19.78 0.37
N ILE A 118 6.70 -20.49 1.19
CA ILE A 118 6.02 -21.72 0.78
C ILE A 118 4.97 -21.41 -0.30
N LEU A 119 4.14 -20.39 -0.10
CA LEU A 119 3.12 -19.98 -1.06
C LEU A 119 3.71 -19.62 -2.42
N LEU A 120 4.84 -18.89 -2.46
CA LEU A 120 5.50 -18.50 -3.71
C LEU A 120 5.92 -19.69 -4.58
N GLN A 121 6.22 -20.85 -3.97
CA GLN A 121 6.54 -22.08 -4.72
C GLN A 121 5.34 -22.61 -5.50
N PHE A 122 4.12 -22.33 -5.05
CA PHE A 122 2.87 -22.76 -5.71
C PHE A 122 2.33 -21.75 -6.72
N PHE A 123 2.91 -20.54 -6.81
CA PHE A 123 2.47 -19.48 -7.71
C PHE A 123 3.56 -19.05 -8.70
N PRO A 124 3.71 -19.77 -9.84
CA PRO A 124 4.73 -19.46 -10.87
C PRO A 124 4.66 -18.02 -11.39
N TYR A 125 3.47 -17.43 -11.43
CA TYR A 125 3.26 -16.05 -11.85
C TYR A 125 3.97 -15.02 -10.93
N ALA A 126 3.93 -15.24 -9.61
CA ALA A 126 4.63 -14.36 -8.66
C ALA A 126 6.15 -14.47 -8.82
N MET A 127 6.65 -15.68 -9.13
CA MET A 127 8.07 -15.93 -9.37
C MET A 127 8.55 -15.24 -10.65
N ARG A 128 7.78 -15.26 -11.74
CA ARG A 128 8.11 -14.54 -12.99
C ARG A 128 8.22 -13.03 -12.77
N ARG A 129 7.34 -12.44 -11.97
CA ARG A 129 7.44 -11.00 -11.62
C ARG A 129 8.70 -10.69 -10.82
N PHE A 130 9.13 -11.59 -9.94
CA PHE A 130 10.35 -11.41 -9.17
C PHE A 130 11.61 -11.53 -10.05
N THR A 131 11.65 -12.50 -10.96
CA THR A 131 12.75 -12.62 -11.93
C THR A 131 12.81 -11.43 -12.90
N GLY A 132 11.65 -10.96 -13.39
CA GLY A 132 11.55 -9.77 -14.23
C GLY A 132 12.00 -8.48 -13.53
N PHE A 133 11.88 -8.42 -12.22
CA PHE A 133 12.41 -7.31 -11.41
C PHE A 133 13.94 -7.34 -11.30
N LEU A 134 14.54 -8.53 -11.14
CA LEU A 134 15.99 -8.65 -10.97
C LEU A 134 16.78 -8.30 -12.24
N ASN A 135 16.24 -8.63 -13.41
CA ASN A 135 16.86 -8.28 -14.70
C ASN A 135 15.80 -7.83 -15.72
N PRO A 136 15.29 -6.60 -15.61
CA PRO A 136 14.20 -6.11 -16.47
C PRO A 136 14.61 -5.92 -17.94
N TRP A 137 15.92 -5.86 -18.23
CA TRP A 137 16.45 -5.66 -19.58
C TRP A 137 16.78 -6.95 -20.32
N ASP A 138 16.55 -8.10 -19.69
CA ASP A 138 16.73 -9.40 -20.35
C ASP A 138 15.80 -9.54 -21.55
N LYS A 139 16.28 -10.09 -22.65
CA LYS A 139 15.55 -10.23 -23.91
C LYS A 139 14.28 -11.06 -23.78
N ASP A 140 14.29 -12.06 -22.89
CA ASP A 140 13.15 -12.95 -22.65
C ASP A 140 12.11 -12.33 -21.70
N VAL A 141 12.46 -11.24 -21.02
CA VAL A 141 11.67 -10.62 -19.94
C VAL A 141 11.16 -9.23 -20.33
N VAL A 142 11.92 -8.49 -21.13
CA VAL A 142 11.68 -7.07 -21.44
C VAL A 142 10.33 -6.82 -22.13
N PHE A 143 9.81 -7.82 -22.88
CA PHE A 143 8.52 -7.73 -23.59
C PHE A 143 7.37 -8.44 -22.85
N ASP A 144 7.62 -9.03 -21.67
CA ASP A 144 6.64 -9.77 -20.86
C ASP A 144 6.59 -9.20 -19.45
N SER A 145 7.13 -9.90 -18.48
CA SER A 145 7.02 -9.56 -17.05
C SER A 145 7.83 -8.32 -16.64
N GLY A 146 8.87 -7.95 -17.39
CA GLY A 146 9.68 -6.75 -17.17
C GLY A 146 9.19 -5.51 -17.92
N TYR A 147 8.23 -5.64 -18.85
CA TYR A 147 7.82 -4.56 -19.75
C TYR A 147 7.40 -3.29 -19.00
N GLN A 148 6.54 -3.41 -18.01
CA GLN A 148 6.07 -2.25 -17.23
C GLN A 148 7.22 -1.52 -16.53
N LEU A 149 8.13 -2.26 -15.93
CA LEU A 149 9.29 -1.70 -15.24
C LEU A 149 10.24 -1.02 -16.21
N THR A 150 10.53 -1.64 -17.34
CA THR A 150 11.42 -1.09 -18.38
C THR A 150 10.88 0.22 -18.92
N GLN A 151 9.58 0.28 -19.26
CA GLN A 151 8.95 1.52 -19.73
C GLN A 151 8.92 2.60 -18.66
N SER A 152 8.73 2.23 -17.39
CA SER A 152 8.81 3.15 -16.24
C SER A 152 10.21 3.76 -16.10
N LEU A 153 11.26 2.95 -16.21
CA LEU A 153 12.66 3.42 -16.14
C LEU A 153 13.02 4.30 -17.34
N ILE A 154 12.53 3.98 -18.53
CA ILE A 154 12.70 4.83 -19.73
C ILE A 154 12.02 6.18 -19.52
N ALA A 155 10.80 6.22 -18.95
CA ALA A 155 10.09 7.46 -18.64
C ALA A 155 10.91 8.35 -17.69
N ILE A 156 11.37 7.78 -16.58
CA ILE A 156 12.16 8.51 -15.57
C ILE A 156 13.47 9.02 -16.18
N GLY A 157 14.18 8.17 -16.94
CA GLY A 157 15.43 8.56 -17.58
C GLY A 157 15.26 9.69 -18.61
N ARG A 158 14.14 9.70 -19.35
CA ARG A 158 13.82 10.74 -20.33
C ARG A 158 13.49 12.09 -19.70
N GLY A 159 13.01 12.09 -18.44
CA GLY A 159 12.69 13.31 -17.72
C GLY A 159 13.90 14.18 -17.40
N GLU A 160 15.11 13.64 -17.37
CA GLU A 160 16.34 14.37 -17.05
C GLU A 160 16.18 15.30 -15.83
N TRP A 161 16.72 16.55 -15.90
CA TRP A 161 16.62 17.51 -14.78
C TRP A 161 15.29 18.25 -14.71
N PHE A 162 14.75 18.68 -15.85
CA PHE A 162 13.62 19.62 -15.93
C PHE A 162 12.35 19.00 -16.52
N GLY A 163 12.43 17.77 -17.02
CA GLY A 163 11.33 17.11 -17.70
C GLY A 163 11.15 17.54 -19.15
N VAL A 164 10.31 16.77 -19.86
CA VAL A 164 9.93 17.07 -21.26
C VAL A 164 8.83 18.14 -21.35
N GLY A 165 8.31 18.59 -20.21
CA GLY A 165 7.21 19.54 -20.11
C GLY A 165 5.86 18.86 -19.87
N LEU A 166 4.97 19.61 -19.22
CA LEU A 166 3.62 19.16 -18.85
C LEU A 166 2.86 18.75 -20.12
N GLY A 167 2.25 17.57 -20.07
CA GLY A 167 1.46 17.05 -21.17
C GLY A 167 2.27 16.37 -22.29
N ASN A 168 3.60 16.40 -22.27
CA ASN A 168 4.47 15.89 -23.34
C ASN A 168 5.04 14.48 -23.06
N SER A 169 4.59 13.81 -22.02
CA SER A 169 4.98 12.42 -21.77
C SER A 169 4.55 11.54 -22.96
N ILE A 170 5.46 10.75 -23.49
CA ILE A 170 5.19 9.75 -24.52
C ILE A 170 4.68 8.47 -23.87
N GLN A 171 5.18 8.14 -22.68
CA GLN A 171 4.85 6.89 -22.02
C GLN A 171 3.36 6.78 -21.65
N LYS A 172 2.68 7.90 -21.42
CA LYS A 172 1.22 7.93 -21.20
C LYS A 172 0.39 7.61 -22.45
N LEU A 173 0.95 7.65 -23.66
CA LEU A 173 0.30 7.35 -24.94
C LEU A 173 0.27 5.82 -25.19
N PHE A 174 -0.16 5.04 -24.20
CA PHE A 174 -0.32 3.58 -24.21
C PHE A 174 0.98 2.75 -24.27
N TYR A 175 2.17 3.37 -24.19
CA TYR A 175 3.41 2.61 -24.08
C TYR A 175 3.60 2.01 -22.67
N LEU A 176 3.18 2.72 -21.62
CA LEU A 176 3.24 2.23 -20.25
C LEU A 176 1.85 1.79 -19.78
N PRO A 177 1.60 0.48 -19.59
CA PRO A 177 0.37 0.00 -18.99
C PRO A 177 0.18 0.57 -17.58
N GLU A 178 -1.08 0.92 -17.21
CA GLU A 178 -1.44 1.49 -15.90
C GLU A 178 -0.63 2.77 -15.56
N ALA A 179 -0.30 3.58 -16.58
CA ALA A 179 0.48 4.81 -16.45
C ALA A 179 -0.16 5.84 -15.49
N HIS A 180 -1.50 5.88 -15.41
CA HIS A 180 -2.25 6.84 -14.58
C HIS A 180 -2.67 6.27 -13.20
N THR A 181 -2.41 5.02 -12.94
CA THR A 181 -2.72 4.34 -11.68
C THR A 181 -1.43 4.00 -10.93
N ASP A 182 -0.78 2.91 -11.29
CA ASP A 182 0.33 2.32 -10.56
C ASP A 182 1.67 2.96 -10.88
N PHE A 183 1.83 3.50 -12.09
CA PHE A 183 3.08 4.10 -12.59
C PHE A 183 2.98 5.62 -12.83
N ILE A 184 2.03 6.29 -12.18
CA ILE A 184 1.86 7.75 -12.33
C ILE A 184 3.13 8.52 -12.00
N PHE A 185 3.95 8.03 -11.06
CA PHE A 185 5.22 8.65 -10.69
C PHE A 185 6.21 8.65 -11.86
N ALA A 186 6.24 7.59 -12.68
CA ALA A 186 7.11 7.54 -13.87
C ALA A 186 6.70 8.60 -14.90
N VAL A 187 5.40 8.74 -15.16
CA VAL A 187 4.86 9.79 -16.04
C VAL A 187 5.15 11.18 -15.48
N PHE A 188 4.95 11.36 -14.19
CA PHE A 188 5.26 12.61 -13.50
C PHE A 188 6.75 12.96 -13.62
N SER A 189 7.62 11.98 -13.44
CA SER A 189 9.07 12.15 -13.58
C SER A 189 9.48 12.45 -15.02
N GLU A 190 8.83 11.88 -16.04
CA GLU A 190 9.05 12.22 -17.43
C GLU A 190 8.68 13.67 -17.73
N GLU A 191 7.53 14.16 -17.21
CA GLU A 191 7.03 15.51 -17.50
C GLU A 191 7.74 16.61 -16.70
N PHE A 192 8.09 16.38 -15.42
CA PHE A 192 8.65 17.38 -14.51
C PHE A 192 10.13 17.16 -14.18
N GLY A 193 10.73 16.07 -14.64
CA GLY A 193 12.12 15.71 -14.41
C GLY A 193 12.49 15.44 -12.96
N LEU A 194 13.79 15.43 -12.70
CA LEU A 194 14.34 15.15 -11.36
C LEU A 194 13.89 16.20 -10.33
N LEU A 195 13.89 17.48 -10.69
CA LEU A 195 13.52 18.56 -9.76
C LEU A 195 12.05 18.44 -9.32
N GLY A 196 11.14 18.16 -10.26
CA GLY A 196 9.74 17.92 -9.93
C GLY A 196 9.56 16.66 -9.07
N SER A 197 10.28 15.60 -9.37
CA SER A 197 10.25 14.34 -8.61
C SER A 197 10.72 14.56 -7.16
N ILE A 198 11.81 15.29 -6.95
CA ILE A 198 12.29 15.64 -5.61
C ILE A 198 11.25 16.51 -4.88
N ALA A 199 10.68 17.51 -5.54
CA ALA A 199 9.64 18.35 -4.92
C ALA A 199 8.45 17.52 -4.47
N LEU A 200 7.99 16.57 -5.27
CA LEU A 200 6.90 15.66 -4.92
C LEU A 200 7.25 14.78 -3.72
N ILE A 201 8.44 14.19 -3.70
CA ILE A 201 8.93 13.37 -2.58
C ILE A 201 8.98 14.19 -1.29
N VAL A 202 9.47 15.42 -1.36
CA VAL A 202 9.52 16.35 -0.21
C VAL A 202 8.11 16.66 0.29
N LEU A 203 7.13 16.88 -0.57
CA LEU A 203 5.74 17.10 -0.17
C LEU A 203 5.16 15.90 0.57
N PHE A 204 5.39 14.67 0.08
CA PHE A 204 4.97 13.46 0.79
C PHE A 204 5.70 13.30 2.13
N PHE A 205 7.00 13.57 2.16
CA PHE A 205 7.77 13.55 3.41
C PHE A 205 7.19 14.52 4.44
N LEU A 206 6.88 15.76 4.06
CA LEU A 206 6.27 16.76 4.93
C LEU A 206 4.88 16.32 5.43
N LEU A 207 4.05 15.74 4.57
CA LEU A 207 2.75 15.20 4.95
C LEU A 207 2.90 14.09 6.00
N ILE A 208 3.73 13.10 5.74
CA ILE A 208 3.98 11.95 6.62
C ILE A 208 4.57 12.43 7.96
N TRP A 209 5.57 13.31 7.90
CA TRP A 209 6.17 13.92 9.09
C TRP A 209 5.12 14.66 9.94
N ARG A 210 4.21 15.40 9.28
CA ARG A 210 3.14 16.11 9.98
C ARG A 210 2.19 15.15 10.69
N ILE A 211 1.83 14.03 10.07
CA ILE A 211 0.99 13.00 10.67
C ILE A 211 1.68 12.38 11.90
N PHE A 212 2.95 11.98 11.80
CA PHE A 212 3.67 11.44 12.95
C PHE A 212 3.89 12.48 14.06
N ARG A 213 4.11 13.75 13.70
CA ARG A 213 4.17 14.83 14.69
C ARG A 213 2.83 15.03 15.42
N LEU A 214 1.71 14.84 14.73
CA LEU A 214 0.38 14.84 15.33
C LEU A 214 0.22 13.64 16.28
N ALA A 215 0.65 12.45 15.89
CA ALA A 215 0.65 11.26 16.76
C ALA A 215 1.39 11.51 18.10
N ILE A 216 2.59 12.11 18.03
CA ILE A 216 3.38 12.44 19.22
C ILE A 216 2.66 13.48 20.09
N ARG A 217 2.04 14.49 19.48
CA ARG A 217 1.28 15.52 20.22
C ARG A 217 0.05 14.93 20.93
N SER A 218 -0.71 14.08 20.24
CA SER A 218 -1.87 13.39 20.82
C SER A 218 -1.45 12.45 21.96
N ALA A 219 -0.34 11.73 21.82
CA ALA A 219 0.19 10.89 22.90
C ALA A 219 0.62 11.70 24.13
N LYS A 220 1.22 12.88 23.94
CA LYS A 220 1.58 13.80 25.05
C LYS A 220 0.36 14.42 25.74
N ALA A 221 -0.79 14.46 25.08
CA ALA A 221 -2.06 14.93 25.61
C ALA A 221 -2.93 13.77 26.16
N ASP A 222 -2.35 12.58 26.38
CA ASP A 222 -3.03 11.36 26.83
C ASP A 222 -4.17 10.86 25.90
N ARG A 223 -4.22 11.38 24.67
CA ARG A 223 -5.20 11.00 23.65
C ARG A 223 -4.67 9.81 22.83
N PHE A 224 -4.50 8.66 23.48
CA PHE A 224 -3.84 7.48 22.91
C PHE A 224 -4.58 6.88 21.71
N PHE A 225 -5.91 6.94 21.66
CA PHE A 225 -6.67 6.45 20.51
C PHE A 225 -6.28 7.18 19.22
N GLU A 226 -6.24 8.49 19.28
CA GLU A 226 -5.85 9.34 18.17
C GLU A 226 -4.38 9.17 17.80
N ALA A 227 -3.51 9.05 18.82
CA ALA A 227 -2.10 8.78 18.61
C ALA A 227 -1.89 7.48 17.81
N TYR A 228 -2.54 6.37 18.21
CA TYR A 228 -2.44 5.10 17.48
C TYR A 228 -3.05 5.18 16.09
N LEU A 229 -4.17 5.89 15.91
CA LEU A 229 -4.79 6.07 14.61
C LEU A 229 -3.87 6.86 13.66
N CYS A 230 -3.23 7.94 14.16
CA CYS A 230 -2.24 8.71 13.41
C CYS A 230 -1.02 7.85 13.02
N ILE A 231 -0.53 6.98 13.91
CA ILE A 231 0.56 6.05 13.60
C ILE A 231 0.15 5.10 12.48
N GLY A 232 -1.04 4.49 12.57
CA GLY A 232 -1.56 3.62 11.53
C GLY A 232 -1.67 4.33 10.19
N ALA A 233 -2.32 5.48 10.14
CA ALA A 233 -2.51 6.25 8.91
C ALA A 233 -1.18 6.76 8.31
N GLY A 234 -0.29 7.27 9.16
CA GLY A 234 1.04 7.73 8.74
C GLY A 234 1.89 6.60 8.16
N THR A 235 1.89 5.43 8.80
CA THR A 235 2.60 4.25 8.31
C THR A 235 1.97 3.75 7.00
N TRP A 236 0.64 3.69 6.92
CA TRP A 236 -0.05 3.28 5.70
C TRP A 236 0.34 4.18 4.52
N ILE A 237 0.20 5.51 4.65
CA ILE A 237 0.54 6.46 3.59
C ILE A 237 2.03 6.37 3.23
N ALA A 238 2.92 6.30 4.24
CA ALA A 238 4.35 6.16 4.03
C ALA A 238 4.72 4.91 3.23
N LEU A 239 4.16 3.76 3.59
CA LEU A 239 4.40 2.50 2.87
C LEU A 239 3.85 2.55 1.45
N GLN A 240 2.66 3.11 1.24
CA GLN A 240 2.08 3.22 -0.09
C GLN A 240 2.92 4.11 -1.01
N VAL A 241 3.39 5.26 -0.52
CA VAL A 241 4.31 6.15 -1.24
C VAL A 241 5.63 5.44 -1.52
N LEU A 242 6.25 4.85 -0.50
CA LEU A 242 7.54 4.17 -0.63
C LEU A 242 7.47 3.01 -1.64
N ILE A 243 6.41 2.21 -1.60
CA ILE A 243 6.25 1.07 -2.51
C ILE A 243 5.99 1.58 -3.93
N ASN A 244 5.10 2.56 -4.14
CA ASN A 244 4.82 3.09 -5.48
C ASN A 244 6.07 3.72 -6.13
N LEU A 245 6.79 4.57 -5.40
CA LEU A 245 8.05 5.16 -5.86
C LEU A 245 9.10 4.07 -6.10
N GLY A 246 9.26 3.13 -5.15
CA GLY A 246 10.24 2.05 -5.25
C GLY A 246 9.97 1.12 -6.44
N VAL A 247 8.70 0.81 -6.73
CA VAL A 247 8.30 0.04 -7.92
C VAL A 247 8.61 0.81 -9.19
N SER A 248 8.23 2.07 -9.27
CA SER A 248 8.47 2.90 -10.46
C SER A 248 9.95 3.09 -10.75
N MET A 249 10.79 3.19 -9.71
CA MET A 249 12.24 3.33 -9.82
C MET A 249 13.00 2.00 -9.96
N GLY A 250 12.32 0.86 -9.95
CA GLY A 250 12.96 -0.45 -10.02
C GLY A 250 13.69 -0.87 -8.74
N ALA A 251 13.38 -0.28 -7.60
CA ALA A 251 13.91 -0.67 -6.30
C ALA A 251 13.11 -1.78 -5.62
N LEU A 252 11.85 -1.97 -6.05
CA LEU A 252 10.92 -2.98 -5.54
C LEU A 252 10.24 -3.72 -6.70
N PRO A 253 9.85 -5.00 -6.52
CA PRO A 253 9.15 -5.75 -7.55
C PRO A 253 7.79 -5.12 -7.88
N THR A 254 7.40 -5.18 -9.15
CA THR A 254 6.19 -4.57 -9.68
C THR A 254 4.94 -5.01 -8.92
N LYS A 255 4.23 -4.07 -8.32
CA LYS A 255 2.98 -4.24 -7.57
C LYS A 255 2.03 -3.09 -7.91
N GLY A 256 0.77 -3.43 -8.13
CA GLY A 256 -0.29 -2.46 -8.36
C GLY A 256 -0.72 -1.78 -7.05
N LEU A 257 -0.06 -0.70 -6.70
CA LEU A 257 -0.44 0.16 -5.56
C LEU A 257 -0.44 1.62 -6.03
N THR A 258 -1.58 2.25 -5.89
CA THR A 258 -1.76 3.66 -6.28
C THR A 258 -0.96 4.60 -5.38
N LEU A 259 -0.40 5.66 -5.95
CA LEU A 259 0.22 6.75 -5.19
C LEU A 259 -0.87 7.60 -4.52
N PRO A 260 -0.90 7.71 -3.18
CA PRO A 260 -1.95 8.45 -2.48
C PRO A 260 -2.13 9.87 -3.01
N LEU A 261 -3.37 10.33 -3.16
CA LEU A 261 -3.78 11.67 -3.59
C LEU A 261 -3.43 12.04 -5.05
N ILE A 262 -2.60 11.26 -5.77
CA ILE A 262 -2.14 11.59 -7.12
C ILE A 262 -2.64 10.59 -8.16
N SER A 263 -2.52 9.28 -7.89
CA SER A 263 -2.97 8.25 -8.82
C SER A 263 -4.47 8.35 -9.10
N TYR A 264 -4.84 8.04 -10.33
CA TYR A 264 -6.24 7.87 -10.69
C TYR A 264 -6.79 6.62 -9.99
N GLY A 265 -7.51 6.85 -8.88
CA GLY A 265 -8.14 5.80 -8.09
C GLY A 265 -9.25 6.42 -7.23
N ARG A 266 -10.49 6.42 -7.75
CA ARG A 266 -11.64 7.08 -7.07
C ARG A 266 -11.80 6.64 -5.63
N SER A 267 -11.73 5.33 -5.37
CA SER A 267 -11.85 4.76 -4.03
C SER A 267 -10.66 5.15 -3.14
N SER A 268 -9.45 5.01 -3.64
CA SER A 268 -8.22 5.29 -2.89
C SER A 268 -8.12 6.77 -2.48
N ILE A 269 -8.44 7.69 -3.40
CA ILE A 269 -8.45 9.14 -3.10
C ILE A 269 -9.48 9.46 -2.01
N ILE A 270 -10.73 8.98 -2.16
CA ILE A 270 -11.80 9.22 -1.19
C ILE A 270 -11.38 8.71 0.19
N MET A 271 -10.90 7.47 0.28
CA MET A 271 -10.54 6.87 1.55
C MET A 271 -9.30 7.53 2.18
N THR A 272 -8.36 8.01 1.37
CA THR A 272 -7.22 8.79 1.85
C THR A 272 -7.69 10.13 2.43
N ILE A 273 -8.57 10.85 1.73
CA ILE A 273 -9.14 12.12 2.22
C ILE A 273 -9.94 11.90 3.49
N VAL A 274 -10.80 10.87 3.54
CA VAL A 274 -11.56 10.52 4.75
C VAL A 274 -10.62 10.23 5.92
N THR A 275 -9.56 9.45 5.69
CA THR A 275 -8.57 9.16 6.73
C THR A 275 -7.90 10.43 7.24
N LEU A 276 -7.41 11.28 6.34
CA LEU A 276 -6.78 12.56 6.71
C LEU A 276 -7.76 13.48 7.45
N SER A 277 -9.04 13.53 7.04
CA SER A 277 -10.08 14.32 7.70
C SER A 277 -10.35 13.86 9.14
N ILE A 278 -10.34 12.53 9.37
CA ILE A 278 -10.46 11.97 10.73
C ILE A 278 -9.28 12.40 11.61
N LEU A 279 -8.06 12.46 11.07
CA LEU A 279 -6.87 12.86 11.82
C LEU A 279 -6.84 14.35 12.17
N LEU A 280 -7.53 15.19 11.39
CA LEU A 280 -7.56 16.65 11.60
C LEU A 280 -8.61 17.09 12.63
N ARG A 281 -9.52 16.23 13.02
CA ARG A 281 -10.57 16.49 14.00
C ARG A 281 -10.11 16.16 15.42
#